data_9d1590b6d8285fc699da74bb93fbeb98
#
_entry.id   9d1590b6d8285fc699da74bb93fbeb98
#
_cell.length_a   1.000
_cell.length_b   1.000
_cell.length_c   1.000
_cell.angle_alpha   90.00
_cell.angle_beta   90.00
_cell.angle_gamma   90.00
#
_symmetry.space_group_name_H-M   'P 1'
#
loop_
_entity.id
_entity.type
_entity.pdbx_description
1 polymer ?
#
loop_
_entity_poly.entity_id
_entity_poly.type
_entity_poly.pdbx_seq_one_letter_code
_entity_poly.pdbx_strand_id
1 'polypeptide(L)'
;FIDEFQNYWIYQCNKIDRLISQCDLTNKNTRLVFGYRTRKFGVIYSDTQKELINWLENQKILPLESDGSNSKDKRIRQQQLSKVVSIPLIFFNEAWYPSQYPKTARDFFELINQQQEDPESTIELILRSCANMFNVKPIILVSFPTPSGMNIIGIQIPKGVSDLATDRFDTRRISRGRFRNTALLDGYRNYIDGKILKNRIGQTKTENLIVDRSDDSWLTGREHNKTYKKISEHKVAIVGCGSVGSSVSRLLLQSGIRKMMLWDDDLMKSENSSRHLLGFDSVYKNKALALASRLREEFPNVYIEAFNEDWTEDSKNNKKIAEADIIVSCTAHWNTEQQLIKRQSEDILGAIVFAFVEAHAMAGHVIVNQVDSNAFNSWHITEGKNIGALKYPATYWKENTRKRIAACAGEFQPYGAIPLTNLHALTARTVIDLIMDRFSNKSFAYSYIGREAELLELGGNWNDKWIAQFGNPGKGDCIIPLIFENSNWEKSDA
;
A
#
# COMPACT_ATOMS: atom_id res chain seq x y z
N PHE A 1 -0.49 -15.83 29.70
CA PHE A 1 0.85 -16.09 29.18
C PHE A 1 1.27 -15.01 28.13
N ILE A 2 0.43 -14.70 27.14
CA ILE A 2 0.72 -13.66 26.13
C ILE A 2 0.75 -12.27 26.76
N ASP A 3 -0.22 -11.95 27.61
CA ASP A 3 -0.30 -10.67 28.32
C ASP A 3 0.88 -10.49 29.30
N GLU A 4 1.29 -11.55 29.97
CA GLU A 4 2.47 -11.53 30.84
C GLU A 4 3.76 -11.33 30.04
N PHE A 5 3.89 -11.97 28.86
CA PHE A 5 5.03 -11.81 27.99
C PHE A 5 5.13 -10.37 27.46
N GLN A 6 4.03 -9.82 26.93
CA GLN A 6 4.00 -8.45 26.41
C GLN A 6 4.27 -7.42 27.51
N ASN A 7 3.64 -7.58 28.67
CA ASN A 7 3.85 -6.68 29.79
C ASN A 7 5.27 -6.75 30.33
N TYR A 8 5.85 -7.95 30.45
CA TYR A 8 7.24 -8.11 30.88
C TYR A 8 8.22 -7.49 29.87
N TRP A 9 7.99 -7.71 28.57
CA TRP A 9 8.82 -7.13 27.51
C TRP A 9 8.75 -5.61 27.51
N ILE A 10 7.57 -5.03 27.57
CA ILE A 10 7.37 -3.58 27.67
C ILE A 10 8.10 -2.98 28.89
N TYR A 11 8.12 -3.70 29.99
CA TYR A 11 8.81 -3.27 31.19
C TYR A 11 10.34 -3.31 31.08
N GLN A 12 10.87 -4.24 30.28
CA GLN A 12 12.32 -4.41 30.08
C GLN A 12 12.90 -3.53 28.98
N CYS A 13 12.05 -2.89 28.18
CA CYS A 13 12.51 -2.09 27.05
C CYS A 13 12.87 -0.68 27.46
N ASN A 14 14.08 -0.26 27.09
CA ASN A 14 14.47 1.14 27.17
C ASN A 14 13.77 1.94 26.07
N LYS A 15 13.09 3.04 26.42
CA LYS A 15 12.36 3.93 25.52
C LYS A 15 13.26 4.81 24.65
N ILE A 16 14.42 4.32 24.19
CA ILE A 16 15.42 5.20 23.58
C ILE A 16 15.11 5.52 22.10
N ASP A 17 14.57 4.56 21.35
CA ASP A 17 14.21 4.77 19.93
C ASP A 17 12.98 3.94 19.55
N ARG A 18 12.11 4.52 18.75
CA ARG A 18 11.04 3.79 18.11
C ARG A 18 11.64 2.99 16.95
N LEU A 19 11.44 1.68 16.96
CA LEU A 19 11.84 0.79 15.88
C LEU A 19 10.58 0.34 15.14
N ILE A 20 10.59 0.43 13.83
CA ILE A 20 9.47 0.02 12.97
C ILE A 20 10.01 -1.01 11.98
N SER A 21 9.39 -2.18 11.89
CA SER A 21 9.76 -3.22 10.95
C SER A 21 8.68 -3.43 9.90
N GLN A 22 9.08 -3.33 8.62
CA GLN A 22 8.28 -3.70 7.45
C GLN A 22 8.67 -5.08 6.91
N CYS A 23 9.51 -5.82 7.63
CA CYS A 23 10.01 -7.11 7.17
C CYS A 23 8.89 -8.14 7.11
N ASP A 24 8.85 -8.91 6.03
CA ASP A 24 7.93 -10.04 5.89
C ASP A 24 8.32 -11.17 6.86
N LEU A 25 7.55 -11.32 7.93
CA LEU A 25 7.79 -12.36 8.93
C LEU A 25 7.23 -13.75 8.53
N THR A 26 6.53 -13.86 7.41
CA THR A 26 6.11 -15.17 6.86
C THR A 26 7.31 -15.93 6.28
N ASN A 27 8.33 -15.22 5.81
CA ASN A 27 9.62 -15.80 5.43
C ASN A 27 10.49 -16.02 6.68
N LYS A 28 10.49 -17.23 7.21
CA LYS A 28 11.15 -17.62 8.45
C LYS A 28 12.66 -17.85 8.33
N ASN A 29 13.32 -17.33 7.30
CA ASN A 29 14.75 -17.48 7.11
C ASN A 29 15.53 -16.35 7.79
N THR A 30 16.58 -16.70 8.52
CA THR A 30 17.57 -15.75 9.04
C THR A 30 18.24 -15.03 7.88
N ARG A 31 18.22 -13.69 7.91
CA ARG A 31 18.72 -12.85 6.81
C ARG A 31 19.18 -11.47 7.27
N LEU A 32 19.86 -10.75 6.38
CA LEU A 32 20.14 -9.33 6.57
C LEU A 32 18.97 -8.49 6.08
N VAL A 33 18.59 -7.50 6.88
CA VAL A 33 17.58 -6.49 6.55
C VAL A 33 18.22 -5.09 6.58
N PHE A 34 17.59 -4.13 5.93
CA PHE A 34 18.12 -2.79 5.72
C PHE A 34 17.40 -1.80 6.63
N GLY A 35 18.16 -1.01 7.37
CA GLY A 35 17.64 -0.03 8.30
C GLY A 35 18.06 1.40 7.99
N TYR A 36 17.20 2.36 8.29
CA TYR A 36 17.47 3.79 8.17
C TYR A 36 16.87 4.56 9.34
N ARG A 37 17.67 5.44 9.94
CA ARG A 37 17.21 6.31 11.04
C ARG A 37 16.58 7.59 10.48
N THR A 38 15.32 7.79 10.80
CA THR A 38 14.56 9.00 10.48
C THR A 38 14.43 9.91 11.69
N ARG A 39 14.14 11.21 11.46
CA ARG A 39 13.85 12.14 12.57
C ARG A 39 12.43 11.98 13.11
N LYS A 40 11.48 11.61 12.27
CA LYS A 40 10.03 11.58 12.59
C LYS A 40 9.58 10.23 13.14
N PHE A 41 10.10 9.14 12.57
CA PHE A 41 9.56 7.79 12.79
C PHE A 41 10.51 6.87 13.58
N GLY A 42 11.72 7.34 13.95
CA GLY A 42 12.73 6.48 14.54
C GLY A 42 13.48 5.67 13.48
N VAL A 43 13.77 4.40 13.72
CA VAL A 43 14.48 3.54 12.78
C VAL A 43 13.49 2.62 12.05
N ILE A 44 13.56 2.64 10.72
CA ILE A 44 12.72 1.81 9.84
C ILE A 44 13.57 0.68 9.27
N TYR A 45 13.04 -0.53 9.27
CA TYR A 45 13.67 -1.73 8.71
C TYR A 45 12.81 -2.34 7.61
N SER A 46 13.44 -2.76 6.51
CA SER A 46 12.80 -3.43 5.37
C SER A 46 13.66 -4.59 4.89
N ASP A 47 13.04 -5.58 4.27
CA ASP A 47 13.73 -6.77 3.75
C ASP A 47 14.73 -6.41 2.65
N THR A 48 14.38 -5.47 1.79
CA THR A 48 15.26 -5.04 0.71
C THR A 48 15.58 -3.56 0.78
N GLN A 49 16.74 -3.19 0.25
CA GLN A 49 17.11 -1.79 0.13
C GLN A 49 16.13 -1.02 -0.78
N LYS A 50 15.55 -1.68 -1.80
CA LYS A 50 14.56 -1.09 -2.70
C LYS A 50 13.27 -0.70 -1.96
N GLU A 51 12.74 -1.58 -1.13
CA GLU A 51 11.55 -1.30 -0.31
C GLU A 51 11.81 -0.17 0.68
N LEU A 52 12.96 -0.18 1.34
CA LEU A 52 13.35 0.90 2.24
C LEU A 52 13.44 2.24 1.51
N ILE A 53 14.05 2.28 0.33
CA ILE A 53 14.15 3.49 -0.49
C ILE A 53 12.77 3.98 -0.90
N ASN A 54 11.90 3.10 -1.40
CA ASN A 54 10.52 3.44 -1.75
C ASN A 54 9.78 4.05 -0.56
N TRP A 55 9.91 3.46 0.62
CA TRP A 55 9.31 4.01 1.83
C TRP A 55 9.82 5.41 2.17
N LEU A 56 11.15 5.64 2.08
CA LEU A 56 11.77 6.93 2.36
C LEU A 56 11.34 8.01 1.35
N GLU A 57 11.17 7.64 0.09
CA GLU A 57 10.64 8.51 -0.96
C GLU A 57 9.17 8.87 -0.72
N ASN A 58 8.34 7.88 -0.39
CA ASN A 58 6.92 8.09 -0.10
C ASN A 58 6.72 9.02 1.11
N GLN A 59 7.61 8.97 2.08
CA GLN A 59 7.60 9.88 3.24
C GLN A 59 8.37 11.20 3.01
N LYS A 60 8.79 11.48 1.77
CA LYS A 60 9.53 12.71 1.39
C LYS A 60 10.83 12.91 2.18
N ILE A 61 11.44 11.82 2.65
CA ILE A 61 12.74 11.84 3.32
C ILE A 61 13.86 11.80 2.29
N LEU A 62 13.66 11.03 1.21
CA LEU A 62 14.50 11.04 0.02
C LEU A 62 13.78 11.75 -1.14
N PRO A 63 14.48 12.52 -1.97
CA PRO A 63 13.92 13.00 -3.23
C PRO A 63 13.64 11.82 -4.16
N LEU A 64 12.55 11.91 -4.91
CA LEU A 64 12.19 10.93 -5.95
C LEU A 64 13.29 10.87 -7.01
N GLU A 65 13.56 9.68 -7.50
CA GLU A 65 14.45 9.49 -8.64
C GLU A 65 13.66 9.78 -9.92
N SER A 66 13.88 10.98 -10.50
CA SER A 66 13.29 11.38 -11.76
C SER A 66 14.39 11.66 -12.78
N ASP A 67 14.15 11.41 -14.06
CA ASP A 67 15.09 11.68 -15.16
C ASP A 67 15.50 13.17 -15.26
N GLY A 68 14.72 14.07 -14.64
CA GLY A 68 14.99 15.50 -14.57
C GLY A 68 15.60 15.98 -13.23
N SER A 69 15.98 15.07 -12.31
CA SER A 69 16.54 15.48 -11.02
C SER A 69 17.85 16.23 -11.18
N ASN A 70 17.93 17.40 -10.51
CA ASN A 70 19.12 18.25 -10.58
C ASN A 70 20.32 17.59 -9.84
N SER A 71 21.53 18.08 -10.09
CA SER A 71 22.78 17.56 -9.49
C SER A 71 22.77 17.62 -7.96
N LYS A 72 22.05 18.59 -7.38
CA LYS A 72 21.91 18.77 -5.93
C LYS A 72 21.07 17.65 -5.29
N ASP A 73 19.95 17.27 -5.93
CA ASP A 73 19.07 16.20 -5.43
C ASP A 73 19.78 14.85 -5.52
N LYS A 74 20.50 14.58 -6.58
CA LYS A 74 21.34 13.38 -6.71
C LYS A 74 22.38 13.28 -5.60
N ARG A 75 23.05 14.38 -5.27
CA ARG A 75 24.04 14.44 -4.19
C ARG A 75 23.41 14.20 -2.81
N ILE A 76 22.27 14.86 -2.53
CA ILE A 76 21.51 14.66 -1.27
C ILE A 76 21.09 13.20 -1.16
N ARG A 77 20.50 12.63 -2.22
CA ARG A 77 20.09 11.22 -2.27
C ARG A 77 21.25 10.29 -1.95
N GLN A 78 22.40 10.43 -2.61
CA GLN A 78 23.58 9.61 -2.37
C GLN A 78 24.08 9.73 -0.92
N GLN A 79 24.12 10.96 -0.35
CA GLN A 79 24.49 11.19 1.03
C GLN A 79 23.52 10.55 2.03
N GLN A 80 22.22 10.51 1.74
CA GLN A 80 21.23 9.84 2.60
C GLN A 80 21.35 8.32 2.49
N LEU A 81 21.50 7.78 1.29
CA LEU A 81 21.66 6.33 1.08
C LEU A 81 22.91 5.76 1.76
N SER A 82 23.98 6.56 1.90
CA SER A 82 25.19 6.11 2.64
C SER A 82 24.95 5.90 4.14
N LYS A 83 23.78 6.30 4.67
CA LYS A 83 23.41 6.09 6.08
C LYS A 83 22.54 4.83 6.29
N VAL A 84 22.22 4.10 5.22
CA VAL A 84 21.53 2.82 5.32
C VAL A 84 22.48 1.81 5.97
N VAL A 85 21.99 1.11 6.96
CA VAL A 85 22.70 0.03 7.66
C VAL A 85 22.03 -1.30 7.38
N SER A 86 22.82 -2.39 7.36
CA SER A 86 22.26 -3.74 7.30
C SER A 86 22.42 -4.42 8.66
N ILE A 87 21.36 -5.06 9.13
CA ILE A 87 21.32 -5.74 10.42
C ILE A 87 20.75 -7.14 10.26
N PRO A 88 21.08 -8.09 11.16
CA PRO A 88 20.48 -9.41 11.15
C PRO A 88 19.03 -9.38 11.62
N LEU A 89 18.18 -10.11 10.90
CA LEU A 89 16.87 -10.57 11.37
C LEU A 89 16.93 -12.09 11.53
N ILE A 90 16.73 -12.56 12.77
CA ILE A 90 16.85 -13.95 13.15
C ILE A 90 15.46 -14.50 13.47
N PHE A 91 15.19 -15.73 13.06
CA PHE A 91 13.94 -16.42 13.37
C PHE A 91 14.17 -17.49 14.41
N PHE A 92 13.42 -17.45 15.50
CA PHE A 92 13.38 -18.50 16.50
C PHE A 92 12.15 -19.37 16.27
N ASN A 93 12.29 -20.67 16.54
CA ASN A 93 11.22 -21.65 16.37
C ASN A 93 10.16 -21.53 17.47
N GLU A 94 10.55 -21.02 18.64
CA GLU A 94 9.68 -20.89 19.80
C GLU A 94 9.90 -19.53 20.49
N ALA A 95 8.85 -19.02 21.12
CA ALA A 95 8.97 -17.90 22.04
C ALA A 95 9.68 -18.35 23.31
N TRP A 96 10.53 -17.51 23.87
CA TRP A 96 11.17 -17.80 25.14
C TRP A 96 10.38 -17.25 26.33
N TYR A 97 10.58 -17.89 27.49
CA TYR A 97 9.99 -17.43 28.76
C TYR A 97 10.71 -16.16 29.28
N PRO A 98 10.06 -15.35 30.13
CA PRO A 98 10.70 -14.18 30.75
C PRO A 98 12.03 -14.47 31.44
N SER A 99 12.18 -15.66 32.07
CA SER A 99 13.42 -16.08 32.68
C SER A 99 14.59 -16.33 31.71
N GLN A 100 14.27 -16.54 30.43
CA GLN A 100 15.24 -16.81 29.36
C GLN A 100 15.67 -15.55 28.61
N TYR A 101 15.17 -14.36 29.00
CA TYR A 101 15.59 -13.11 28.36
C TYR A 101 17.09 -12.90 28.50
N PRO A 102 17.79 -12.66 27.39
CA PRO A 102 19.23 -12.49 27.41
C PRO A 102 19.62 -11.21 28.15
N LYS A 103 20.43 -11.33 29.19
CA LYS A 103 21.00 -10.20 29.93
C LYS A 103 22.34 -9.79 29.37
N THR A 104 23.01 -10.73 28.71
CA THR A 104 24.30 -10.53 28.06
C THR A 104 24.23 -11.07 26.63
N ALA A 105 25.17 -10.67 25.79
CA ALA A 105 25.29 -11.25 24.46
C ALA A 105 25.61 -12.76 24.50
N ARG A 106 26.24 -13.25 25.56
CA ARG A 106 26.48 -14.70 25.77
C ARG A 106 25.14 -15.42 25.93
N ASP A 107 24.24 -14.93 26.78
CA ASP A 107 22.93 -15.53 26.99
C ASP A 107 22.17 -15.58 25.67
N PHE A 108 22.29 -14.53 24.87
CA PHE A 108 21.69 -14.47 23.54
C PHE A 108 22.26 -15.50 22.56
N PHE A 109 23.59 -15.69 22.55
CA PHE A 109 24.24 -16.74 21.75
C PHE A 109 23.86 -18.15 22.21
N GLU A 110 23.61 -18.35 23.51
CA GLU A 110 23.09 -19.62 24.04
C GLU A 110 21.67 -19.90 23.56
N LEU A 111 20.80 -18.89 23.50
CA LEU A 111 19.46 -19.00 22.89
C LEU A 111 19.52 -19.34 21.39
N ILE A 112 20.45 -18.75 20.65
CA ILE A 112 20.67 -19.09 19.24
C ILE A 112 21.09 -20.56 19.10
N ASN A 113 22.02 -21.04 19.95
CA ASN A 113 22.45 -22.44 19.94
C ASN A 113 21.29 -23.42 20.22
N GLN A 114 20.29 -23.00 20.99
CA GLN A 114 19.15 -23.84 21.36
C GLN A 114 18.06 -23.85 20.28
N GLN A 115 17.92 -22.73 19.52
CA GLN A 115 16.75 -22.48 18.67
C GLN A 115 17.04 -22.48 17.17
N GLN A 116 18.30 -22.49 16.75
CA GLN A 116 18.69 -22.45 15.34
C GLN A 116 19.24 -23.80 14.89
N GLU A 117 18.93 -24.20 13.67
CA GLU A 117 19.50 -25.40 13.04
C GLU A 117 21.00 -25.22 12.74
N ASP A 118 21.37 -24.01 12.30
CA ASP A 118 22.78 -23.63 12.07
C ASP A 118 23.14 -22.39 12.92
N PRO A 119 23.44 -22.61 14.21
CA PRO A 119 23.76 -21.53 15.11
C PRO A 119 25.12 -20.88 14.82
N GLU A 120 26.06 -21.59 14.23
CA GLU A 120 27.40 -21.04 13.95
C GLU A 120 27.32 -19.99 12.85
N SER A 121 26.65 -20.28 11.72
CA SER A 121 26.41 -19.31 10.64
C SER A 121 25.59 -18.11 11.12
N THR A 122 24.58 -18.32 11.97
CA THR A 122 23.79 -17.23 12.54
C THR A 122 24.63 -16.31 13.43
N ILE A 123 25.49 -16.88 14.31
CA ILE A 123 26.38 -16.11 15.17
C ILE A 123 27.41 -15.36 14.30
N GLU A 124 27.98 -16.01 13.29
CA GLU A 124 28.89 -15.34 12.35
C GLU A 124 28.27 -14.17 11.65
N LEU A 125 27.01 -14.29 11.18
CA LEU A 125 26.23 -13.20 10.59
C LEU A 125 26.10 -12.01 11.55
N ILE A 126 25.79 -12.26 12.82
CA ILE A 126 25.72 -11.23 13.87
C ILE A 126 27.08 -10.55 14.05
N LEU A 127 28.13 -11.33 14.20
CA LEU A 127 29.47 -10.82 14.46
C LEU A 127 29.98 -9.95 13.29
N ARG A 128 29.74 -10.38 12.05
CA ARG A 128 30.07 -9.61 10.84
C ARG A 128 29.28 -8.30 10.79
N SER A 129 27.99 -8.33 11.13
CA SER A 129 27.14 -7.13 11.15
C SER A 129 27.60 -6.16 12.25
N CYS A 130 27.93 -6.66 13.44
CA CYS A 130 28.50 -5.86 14.52
C CYS A 130 29.84 -5.23 14.13
N ALA A 131 30.71 -5.95 13.41
CA ALA A 131 32.00 -5.45 12.95
C ALA A 131 31.87 -4.30 11.93
N ASN A 132 30.80 -4.29 11.12
CA ASN A 132 30.56 -3.26 10.12
C ASN A 132 29.89 -2.00 10.67
N MET A 133 29.38 -2.04 11.90
CA MET A 133 28.69 -0.91 12.55
C MET A 133 29.62 -0.08 13.43
N PHE A 134 30.62 0.58 12.82
CA PHE A 134 31.46 1.54 13.55
C PHE A 134 30.61 2.74 13.97
N ASN A 135 30.68 3.13 15.22
CA ASN A 135 29.95 4.26 15.83
C ASN A 135 28.44 4.10 15.99
N VAL A 136 27.87 2.93 15.71
CA VAL A 136 26.46 2.64 15.97
C VAL A 136 26.37 1.42 16.88
N LYS A 137 25.54 1.48 17.90
CA LYS A 137 25.24 0.31 18.73
C LYS A 137 24.55 -0.75 17.88
N PRO A 138 25.10 -1.98 17.72
CA PRO A 138 24.49 -3.00 16.88
C PRO A 138 23.11 -3.39 17.39
N ILE A 139 22.15 -3.45 16.47
CA ILE A 139 20.79 -3.94 16.74
C ILE A 139 20.60 -5.24 15.96
N ILE A 140 19.99 -6.22 16.60
CA ILE A 140 19.63 -7.49 16.02
C ILE A 140 18.11 -7.61 16.17
N LEU A 141 17.42 -7.87 15.08
CA LEU A 141 15.99 -8.18 15.13
C LEU A 141 15.81 -9.68 15.35
N VAL A 142 14.88 -10.04 16.21
CA VAL A 142 14.53 -11.44 16.48
C VAL A 142 13.03 -11.61 16.33
N SER A 143 12.64 -12.53 15.46
CA SER A 143 11.25 -12.92 15.26
C SER A 143 10.99 -14.32 15.77
N PHE A 144 9.82 -14.55 16.33
CA PHE A 144 9.40 -15.83 16.88
C PHE A 144 7.87 -15.98 16.82
N PRO A 145 7.34 -17.21 16.73
CA PRO A 145 5.91 -17.45 16.70
C PRO A 145 5.27 -17.19 18.07
N THR A 146 4.06 -16.66 18.04
CA THR A 146 3.15 -16.55 19.17
C THR A 146 1.78 -17.09 18.79
N PRO A 147 0.88 -17.39 19.71
CA PRO A 147 -0.48 -17.83 19.38
C PRO A 147 -1.26 -16.83 18.52
N SER A 148 -0.93 -15.54 18.56
CA SER A 148 -1.56 -14.48 17.77
C SER A 148 -0.85 -14.15 16.45
N GLY A 149 0.15 -14.94 16.04
CA GLY A 149 0.97 -14.71 14.85
C GLY A 149 2.45 -14.52 15.16
N MET A 150 3.22 -14.10 14.17
CA MET A 150 4.66 -13.82 14.36
C MET A 150 4.85 -12.51 15.13
N ASN A 151 5.75 -12.52 16.12
CA ASN A 151 6.17 -11.32 16.82
C ASN A 151 7.62 -10.96 16.45
N ILE A 152 8.03 -9.71 16.72
CA ILE A 152 9.38 -9.22 16.46
C ILE A 152 9.83 -8.30 17.59
N ILE A 153 11.09 -8.44 17.96
CA ILE A 153 11.75 -7.63 19.00
C ILE A 153 13.14 -7.21 18.53
N GLY A 154 13.71 -6.21 19.18
CA GLY A 154 15.09 -5.81 18.96
C GLY A 154 15.97 -6.15 20.17
N ILE A 155 17.17 -6.63 19.91
CA ILE A 155 18.23 -6.77 20.91
C ILE A 155 19.39 -5.85 20.51
N GLN A 156 19.72 -4.92 21.38
CA GLN A 156 20.86 -4.02 21.17
C GLN A 156 22.04 -4.47 22.00
N ILE A 157 23.22 -4.48 21.38
CA ILE A 157 24.51 -4.67 22.06
C ILE A 157 25.12 -3.26 22.25
N PRO A 158 25.17 -2.73 23.49
CA PRO A 158 25.52 -1.33 23.73
C PRO A 158 26.95 -0.95 23.39
N LYS A 159 27.87 -1.94 23.36
CA LYS A 159 29.27 -1.73 23.00
C LYS A 159 29.56 -2.26 21.61
N GLY A 160 30.02 -1.38 20.74
CA GLY A 160 30.53 -1.77 19.43
C GLY A 160 31.86 -2.50 19.51
N VAL A 161 32.22 -3.20 18.44
CA VAL A 161 33.53 -3.91 18.35
C VAL A 161 34.69 -2.92 18.48
N SER A 162 34.51 -1.66 18.04
CA SER A 162 35.50 -0.59 18.23
C SER A 162 35.78 -0.24 19.68
N ASP A 163 34.74 -0.26 20.54
CA ASP A 163 34.92 0.05 21.97
C ASP A 163 35.65 -1.08 22.70
N LEU A 164 35.39 -2.32 22.28
CA LEU A 164 36.09 -3.51 22.83
C LEU A 164 37.55 -3.57 22.37
N ALA A 165 37.89 -2.98 21.25
CA ALA A 165 39.25 -2.90 20.74
C ALA A 165 40.08 -1.80 21.45
N THR A 166 39.43 -0.72 21.92
CA THR A 166 40.12 0.39 22.59
C THR A 166 40.48 0.12 24.06
N ASP A 167 39.73 -0.75 24.74
CA ASP A 167 39.98 -1.07 26.17
C ASP A 167 41.30 -1.77 26.44
N ARG A 168 42.04 -2.23 25.43
CA ARG A 168 43.31 -2.95 25.58
C ARG A 168 44.53 -2.40 24.84
N PHE A 169 44.35 -1.38 24.00
CA PHE A 169 45.49 -0.77 23.29
C PHE A 169 45.83 0.59 23.85
N ASP A 170 47.09 0.71 24.36
CA ASP A 170 47.71 1.90 24.90
C ASP A 170 47.35 3.17 24.07
N THR A 171 46.63 4.06 24.69
CA THR A 171 46.16 5.32 24.13
C THR A 171 47.27 6.22 23.56
N ARG A 172 48.55 5.96 23.92
CA ARG A 172 49.69 6.74 23.44
C ARG A 172 50.05 6.53 21.96
N ARG A 173 49.62 5.45 21.33
CA ARG A 173 49.76 5.23 19.86
C ARG A 173 48.62 5.75 19.03
N ILE A 174 47.55 6.21 19.67
CA ILE A 174 46.32 6.63 19.06
C ILE A 174 46.36 8.09 18.55
N SER A 175 47.31 8.91 18.99
CA SER A 175 47.40 10.35 18.65
C SER A 175 47.86 10.67 17.22
N ARG A 176 48.25 9.70 16.41
CA ARG A 176 48.64 9.90 14.99
C ARG A 176 47.63 9.35 14.00
N GLY A 177 46.47 9.85 14.08
CA GLY A 177 45.30 10.00 13.21
C GLY A 177 45.06 9.11 11.97
N ARG A 178 45.96 8.32 11.44
CA ARG A 178 45.82 7.65 10.13
C ARG A 178 45.73 6.11 10.12
N PHE A 179 46.01 5.45 11.23
CA PHE A 179 46.15 3.96 11.25
C PHE A 179 45.01 3.24 11.98
N ARG A 180 43.92 3.90 12.33
CA ARG A 180 42.99 3.43 13.33
C ARG A 180 42.06 2.30 12.93
N ASN A 181 41.59 2.28 11.69
CA ASN A 181 40.44 1.45 11.34
C ASN A 181 40.75 0.30 10.38
N THR A 182 41.80 0.40 9.61
CA THR A 182 42.09 -0.59 8.57
C THR A 182 42.82 -1.82 9.11
N ALA A 183 43.76 -1.64 10.01
CA ALA A 183 44.56 -2.78 10.51
C ALA A 183 43.77 -3.73 11.43
N LEU A 184 42.85 -3.19 12.24
CA LEU A 184 41.95 -4.04 13.04
C LEU A 184 40.88 -4.70 12.15
N LEU A 185 40.38 -3.98 11.14
CA LEU A 185 39.43 -4.52 10.14
C LEU A 185 40.11 -5.52 9.20
N ASP A 186 41.34 -5.27 8.77
CA ASP A 186 42.10 -6.19 7.91
C ASP A 186 42.51 -7.44 8.68
N GLY A 187 42.83 -7.33 9.99
CA GLY A 187 42.98 -8.47 10.88
C GLY A 187 41.66 -9.23 11.09
N TYR A 188 40.54 -8.54 11.16
CA TYR A 188 39.19 -9.13 11.24
C TYR A 188 38.71 -9.69 9.90
N ARG A 189 39.15 -9.17 8.78
CA ARG A 189 38.87 -9.74 7.45
C ARG A 189 39.63 -11.04 7.20
N ASN A 190 40.77 -11.26 7.88
CA ASN A 190 41.70 -12.34 7.59
C ASN A 190 41.92 -13.38 8.71
N TYR A 191 40.98 -13.68 9.58
CA TYR A 191 41.17 -14.65 10.71
C TYR A 191 41.42 -14.02 12.07
N ILE A 192 40.51 -13.29 12.63
CA ILE A 192 40.40 -13.38 14.07
C ILE A 192 39.38 -14.47 14.36
N ASP A 193 39.85 -15.47 15.07
CA ASP A 193 39.08 -16.54 15.64
C ASP A 193 37.72 -15.97 16.13
N GLY A 194 36.63 -16.32 15.46
CA GLY A 194 35.28 -15.91 15.87
C GLY A 194 34.99 -16.21 17.32
N LYS A 195 35.73 -17.17 17.93
CA LYS A 195 35.71 -17.49 19.35
C LYS A 195 36.21 -16.34 20.23
N ILE A 196 37.24 -15.59 19.82
CA ILE A 196 37.75 -14.43 20.58
C ILE A 196 36.74 -13.30 20.56
N LEU A 197 36.15 -13.01 19.39
CA LEU A 197 35.13 -12.00 19.25
C LEU A 197 33.86 -12.37 20.02
N LYS A 198 33.40 -13.60 19.88
CA LYS A 198 32.26 -14.17 20.63
C LYS A 198 32.46 -14.03 22.14
N ASN A 199 33.66 -14.35 22.66
CA ASN A 199 33.98 -14.24 24.09
C ASN A 199 34.00 -12.77 24.56
N ARG A 200 34.53 -11.85 23.77
CA ARG A 200 34.58 -10.42 24.13
C ARG A 200 33.21 -9.78 24.10
N ILE A 201 32.45 -9.99 23.04
CA ILE A 201 31.06 -9.48 22.91
C ILE A 201 30.19 -10.18 23.95
N GLY A 202 30.39 -11.46 24.21
CA GLY A 202 29.56 -12.25 25.12
C GLY A 202 29.40 -11.68 26.52
N GLN A 203 30.37 -10.93 27.02
CA GLN A 203 30.30 -10.29 28.35
C GLN A 203 29.51 -8.95 28.33
N THR A 204 29.14 -8.45 27.16
CA THR A 204 28.43 -7.18 27.03
C THR A 204 26.96 -7.37 27.42
N LYS A 205 26.43 -6.46 28.26
CA LYS A 205 25.02 -6.44 28.58
C LYS A 205 24.21 -6.14 27.30
N THR A 206 23.06 -6.77 27.17
CA THR A 206 22.12 -6.50 26.10
C THR A 206 21.03 -5.52 26.57
N GLU A 207 20.49 -4.75 25.64
CA GLU A 207 19.31 -3.91 25.86
C GLU A 207 18.18 -4.43 24.95
N ASN A 208 16.98 -4.58 25.49
CA ASN A 208 15.82 -5.03 24.77
C ASN A 208 15.08 -3.83 24.19
N LEU A 209 14.61 -3.94 22.94
CA LEU A 209 13.97 -2.87 22.21
C LEU A 209 12.61 -3.34 21.68
N ILE A 210 11.61 -2.48 21.83
CA ILE A 210 10.28 -2.70 21.23
C ILE A 210 10.36 -2.40 19.74
N VAL A 211 9.77 -3.28 18.92
CA VAL A 211 9.66 -3.11 17.47
C VAL A 211 8.18 -3.11 17.09
N ASP A 212 7.71 -2.02 16.52
CA ASP A 212 6.38 -1.92 15.95
C ASP A 212 6.37 -2.58 14.57
N ARG A 213 5.50 -3.55 14.35
CA ARG A 213 5.28 -4.15 13.03
C ARG A 213 4.51 -3.20 12.13
N SER A 214 4.97 -3.03 10.91
CA SER A 214 4.32 -2.26 9.86
C SER A 214 4.40 -2.92 8.49
N ASP A 215 4.70 -4.22 8.46
CA ASP A 215 4.59 -4.99 7.23
C ASP A 215 3.13 -5.10 6.78
N ASP A 216 2.95 -5.27 5.50
CA ASP A 216 1.63 -5.21 4.88
C ASP A 216 0.67 -6.30 5.35
N SER A 217 1.16 -7.50 5.63
CA SER A 217 0.35 -8.60 6.14
C SER A 217 -0.20 -8.30 7.53
N TRP A 218 0.57 -7.60 8.34
CA TRP A 218 0.15 -7.13 9.65
C TRP A 218 -0.84 -5.98 9.57
N LEU A 219 -0.55 -4.96 8.74
CA LEU A 219 -1.42 -3.79 8.57
C LEU A 219 -2.78 -4.16 7.97
N THR A 220 -2.82 -5.17 7.08
CA THR A 220 -4.03 -5.59 6.37
C THR A 220 -4.72 -6.79 7.03
N GLY A 221 -4.94 -6.75 8.32
CA GLY A 221 -5.69 -7.78 9.07
C GLY A 221 -4.84 -8.63 9.99
N ARG A 222 -3.66 -8.17 10.39
CA ARG A 222 -2.80 -8.77 11.40
C ARG A 222 -2.51 -10.25 11.13
N GLU A 223 -2.15 -10.57 9.87
CA GLU A 223 -1.90 -11.92 9.36
C GLU A 223 -3.14 -12.83 9.24
N HIS A 224 -4.31 -12.38 9.67
CA HIS A 224 -5.54 -13.17 9.59
C HIS A 224 -6.32 -12.97 8.27
N ASN A 225 -5.92 -12.02 7.43
CA ASN A 225 -6.53 -11.83 6.12
C ASN A 225 -5.97 -12.85 5.10
N LYS A 226 -6.68 -13.96 4.93
CA LYS A 226 -6.28 -15.06 4.01
C LYS A 226 -6.24 -14.63 2.54
N THR A 227 -6.96 -13.57 2.16
CA THR A 227 -7.05 -13.09 0.78
C THR A 227 -5.96 -12.06 0.46
N TYR A 228 -5.26 -11.54 1.46
CA TYR A 228 -4.29 -10.46 1.32
C TYR A 228 -3.24 -10.74 0.25
N LYS A 229 -2.62 -11.93 0.26
CA LYS A 229 -1.56 -12.28 -0.70
C LYS A 229 -2.04 -12.13 -2.14
N LYS A 230 -3.21 -12.71 -2.45
CA LYS A 230 -3.79 -12.62 -3.80
C LYS A 230 -4.09 -11.16 -4.18
N ILE A 231 -4.64 -10.36 -3.26
CA ILE A 231 -4.97 -8.95 -3.50
C ILE A 231 -3.69 -8.12 -3.73
N SER A 232 -2.65 -8.32 -2.94
CA SER A 232 -1.41 -7.52 -2.99
C SER A 232 -0.55 -7.77 -4.24
N GLU A 233 -0.73 -8.87 -4.92
CA GLU A 233 -0.03 -9.22 -6.15
C GLU A 233 -0.54 -8.40 -7.36
N HIS A 234 -1.81 -7.96 -7.32
CA HIS A 234 -2.44 -7.26 -8.44
C HIS A 234 -2.05 -5.79 -8.52
N LYS A 235 -1.90 -5.33 -9.75
CA LYS A 235 -1.66 -3.93 -10.12
C LYS A 235 -2.96 -3.33 -10.68
N VAL A 236 -3.45 -2.26 -10.07
CA VAL A 236 -4.72 -1.61 -10.43
C VAL A 236 -4.46 -0.25 -11.04
N ALA A 237 -5.05 0.03 -12.20
CA ALA A 237 -5.08 1.35 -12.81
C ALA A 237 -6.41 2.05 -12.52
N ILE A 238 -6.35 3.30 -12.11
CA ILE A 238 -7.51 4.18 -11.93
C ILE A 238 -7.47 5.26 -13.01
N VAL A 239 -8.47 5.31 -13.85
CA VAL A 239 -8.67 6.33 -14.87
C VAL A 239 -9.78 7.27 -14.39
N GLY A 240 -9.42 8.54 -14.17
CA GLY A 240 -10.27 9.52 -13.52
C GLY A 240 -10.12 9.54 -12.00
N CYS A 241 -9.33 10.50 -11.49
CA CYS A 241 -9.09 10.70 -10.06
C CYS A 241 -10.02 11.75 -9.44
N GLY A 242 -11.27 11.80 -9.90
CA GLY A 242 -12.31 12.68 -9.35
C GLY A 242 -12.85 12.21 -8.00
N SER A 243 -14.07 12.62 -7.65
CA SER A 243 -14.71 12.27 -6.37
C SER A 243 -14.84 10.76 -6.14
N VAL A 244 -15.09 9.97 -7.19
CA VAL A 244 -15.18 8.51 -7.09
C VAL A 244 -13.79 7.89 -7.07
N GLY A 245 -12.97 8.12 -8.10
CA GLY A 245 -11.67 7.46 -8.25
C GLY A 245 -10.71 7.76 -7.12
N SER A 246 -10.71 8.98 -6.55
CA SER A 246 -9.84 9.31 -5.41
C SER A 246 -10.18 8.50 -4.15
N SER A 247 -11.48 8.34 -3.86
CA SER A 247 -11.94 7.58 -2.69
C SER A 247 -11.76 6.07 -2.90
N VAL A 248 -12.04 5.57 -4.11
CA VAL A 248 -11.82 4.16 -4.49
C VAL A 248 -10.36 3.78 -4.38
N SER A 249 -9.44 4.64 -4.85
CA SER A 249 -7.99 4.43 -4.71
C SER A 249 -7.59 4.19 -3.27
N ARG A 250 -8.07 5.01 -2.34
CA ARG A 250 -7.77 4.85 -0.91
C ARG A 250 -8.34 3.55 -0.35
N LEU A 251 -9.59 3.20 -0.67
CA LEU A 251 -10.23 1.97 -0.20
C LEU A 251 -9.50 0.71 -0.71
N LEU A 252 -9.04 0.72 -1.95
CA LEU A 252 -8.28 -0.40 -2.52
C LEU A 252 -6.94 -0.58 -1.81
N LEU A 253 -6.21 0.51 -1.50
CA LEU A 253 -4.97 0.42 -0.72
C LEU A 253 -5.23 -0.09 0.70
N GLN A 254 -6.32 0.35 1.34
CA GLN A 254 -6.75 -0.17 2.65
C GLN A 254 -7.12 -1.66 2.59
N SER A 255 -7.60 -2.13 1.44
CA SER A 255 -7.97 -3.54 1.24
C SER A 255 -6.78 -4.44 0.91
N GLY A 256 -5.59 -3.86 0.66
CA GLY A 256 -4.36 -4.64 0.42
C GLY A 256 -3.74 -4.49 -0.96
N ILE A 257 -4.31 -3.72 -1.87
CA ILE A 257 -3.63 -3.37 -3.13
C ILE A 257 -2.36 -2.60 -2.80
N ARG A 258 -1.24 -2.94 -3.45
CA ARG A 258 0.08 -2.32 -3.22
C ARG A 258 0.66 -1.63 -4.44
N LYS A 259 0.16 -1.95 -5.62
CA LYS A 259 0.61 -1.39 -6.90
C LYS A 259 -0.53 -0.68 -7.57
N MET A 260 -0.39 0.61 -7.84
CA MET A 260 -1.46 1.43 -8.41
C MET A 260 -0.92 2.41 -9.44
N MET A 261 -1.70 2.65 -10.47
CA MET A 261 -1.47 3.69 -11.47
C MET A 261 -2.66 4.64 -11.48
N LEU A 262 -2.41 5.93 -11.57
CA LEU A 262 -3.44 6.98 -11.51
C LEU A 262 -3.33 7.89 -12.73
N TRP A 263 -4.43 8.09 -13.48
CA TRP A 263 -4.52 9.01 -14.61
C TRP A 263 -5.62 10.05 -14.39
N ASP A 264 -5.26 11.33 -14.50
CA ASP A 264 -6.20 12.45 -14.52
C ASP A 264 -5.45 13.71 -14.96
N ASP A 265 -5.86 14.37 -16.03
CA ASP A 265 -5.28 15.59 -16.55
C ASP A 265 -5.82 16.87 -15.88
N ASP A 266 -6.93 16.75 -15.14
CA ASP A 266 -7.60 17.86 -14.48
C ASP A 266 -6.83 18.43 -13.27
N LEU A 267 -7.07 19.72 -13.02
CA LEU A 267 -6.67 20.37 -11.77
C LEU A 267 -7.78 20.26 -10.72
N MET A 268 -7.38 20.15 -9.48
CA MET A 268 -8.28 20.23 -8.33
C MET A 268 -8.88 21.65 -8.25
N LYS A 269 -10.21 21.74 -8.23
CA LYS A 269 -10.96 22.99 -8.07
C LYS A 269 -11.55 23.07 -6.66
N SER A 270 -11.84 24.30 -6.19
CA SER A 270 -12.40 24.53 -4.86
C SER A 270 -13.70 23.76 -4.61
N GLU A 271 -14.58 23.70 -5.58
CA GLU A 271 -15.86 22.98 -5.52
C GLU A 271 -15.72 21.45 -5.44
N ASN A 272 -14.54 20.91 -5.74
CA ASN A 272 -14.28 19.49 -5.58
C ASN A 272 -14.04 19.11 -4.13
N SER A 273 -13.52 20.02 -3.28
CA SER A 273 -13.06 19.74 -1.93
C SER A 273 -14.13 19.15 -1.00
N SER A 274 -15.41 19.37 -1.29
CA SER A 274 -16.53 18.85 -0.49
C SER A 274 -16.78 17.34 -0.66
N ARG A 275 -16.27 16.73 -1.73
CA ARG A 275 -16.53 15.33 -2.09
C ARG A 275 -15.30 14.56 -2.57
N HIS A 276 -14.18 15.23 -2.78
CA HIS A 276 -12.92 14.64 -3.17
C HIS A 276 -12.09 14.23 -1.95
N LEU A 277 -11.30 13.18 -2.07
CA LEU A 277 -10.39 12.77 -0.97
C LEU A 277 -9.36 13.87 -0.63
N LEU A 278 -8.93 14.63 -1.61
CA LEU A 278 -8.08 15.81 -1.42
C LEU A 278 -8.89 16.98 -0.86
N GLY A 279 -8.31 17.66 0.11
CA GLY A 279 -8.89 18.87 0.68
C GLY A 279 -8.56 20.15 -0.08
N PHE A 280 -8.93 21.28 0.48
CA PHE A 280 -8.76 22.61 -0.10
C PHE A 280 -7.27 22.99 -0.31
N ASP A 281 -6.36 22.43 0.46
CA ASP A 281 -4.90 22.58 0.32
C ASP A 281 -4.32 22.08 -1.01
N SER A 282 -5.11 21.31 -1.75
CA SER A 282 -4.76 20.75 -3.05
C SER A 282 -5.36 21.48 -4.24
N VAL A 283 -6.11 22.56 -4.02
CA VAL A 283 -6.67 23.40 -5.09
C VAL A 283 -5.56 23.90 -6.01
N TYR A 284 -5.80 23.86 -7.32
CA TYR A 284 -4.88 24.14 -8.44
C TYR A 284 -3.73 23.16 -8.63
N LYS A 285 -3.67 22.06 -7.86
CA LYS A 285 -2.75 20.94 -8.15
C LYS A 285 -3.44 19.94 -9.08
N ASN A 286 -2.65 19.26 -9.93
CA ASN A 286 -3.19 18.15 -10.73
C ASN A 286 -3.72 17.06 -9.79
N LYS A 287 -4.90 16.51 -10.11
CA LYS A 287 -5.61 15.55 -9.26
C LYS A 287 -4.82 14.25 -9.07
N ALA A 288 -4.30 13.65 -10.14
CA ALA A 288 -3.57 12.39 -10.07
C ALA A 288 -2.26 12.53 -9.26
N LEU A 289 -1.47 13.56 -9.53
CA LEU A 289 -0.19 13.80 -8.83
C LEU A 289 -0.39 14.12 -7.35
N ALA A 290 -1.37 14.96 -7.02
CA ALA A 290 -1.68 15.33 -5.65
C ALA A 290 -2.24 14.13 -4.86
N LEU A 291 -3.10 13.32 -5.49
CA LEU A 291 -3.64 12.10 -4.90
C LEU A 291 -2.54 11.08 -4.62
N ALA A 292 -1.66 10.82 -5.59
CA ALA A 292 -0.52 9.93 -5.38
C ALA A 292 0.37 10.37 -4.22
N SER A 293 0.68 11.67 -4.13
CA SER A 293 1.45 12.20 -3.01
C SER A 293 0.77 11.96 -1.66
N ARG A 294 -0.53 12.21 -1.58
CA ARG A 294 -1.32 11.98 -0.37
C ARG A 294 -1.36 10.50 0.02
N LEU A 295 -1.65 9.62 -0.93
CA LEU A 295 -1.76 8.18 -0.68
C LEU A 295 -0.41 7.55 -0.30
N ARG A 296 0.71 7.99 -0.88
CA ARG A 296 2.05 7.54 -0.50
C ARG A 296 2.40 7.93 0.94
N GLU A 297 1.95 9.10 1.40
CA GLU A 297 2.15 9.51 2.80
C GLU A 297 1.30 8.70 3.78
N GLU A 298 0.06 8.34 3.40
CA GLU A 298 -0.83 7.51 4.22
C GLU A 298 -0.43 6.03 4.22
N PHE A 299 0.05 5.52 3.09
CA PHE A 299 0.41 4.11 2.87
C PHE A 299 1.86 4.00 2.38
N PRO A 300 2.86 4.07 3.25
CA PRO A 300 4.25 4.20 2.83
C PRO A 300 4.82 2.98 2.07
N ASN A 301 4.18 1.81 2.18
CA ASN A 301 4.62 0.57 1.55
C ASN A 301 4.06 0.36 0.12
N VAL A 302 3.38 1.36 -0.46
CA VAL A 302 2.76 1.24 -1.78
C VAL A 302 3.66 1.75 -2.89
N TYR A 303 3.43 1.24 -4.09
CA TYR A 303 4.02 1.70 -5.34
C TYR A 303 2.92 2.35 -6.18
N ILE A 304 2.94 3.68 -6.25
CA ILE A 304 1.95 4.44 -7.00
C ILE A 304 2.68 5.21 -8.10
N GLU A 305 2.26 5.02 -9.34
CA GLU A 305 2.64 5.85 -10.47
C GLU A 305 1.48 6.80 -10.78
N ALA A 306 1.76 8.04 -11.14
CA ALA A 306 0.70 9.01 -11.43
C ALA A 306 1.06 9.84 -12.68
N PHE A 307 0.06 10.06 -13.52
CA PHE A 307 0.16 10.68 -14.81
C PHE A 307 -0.84 11.84 -14.88
N ASN A 308 -0.34 13.05 -15.18
CA ASN A 308 -1.15 14.26 -15.36
C ASN A 308 -1.54 14.46 -16.83
N GLU A 309 -1.94 13.40 -17.47
CA GLU A 309 -2.25 13.32 -18.90
C GLU A 309 -3.52 12.53 -19.08
N ASP A 310 -4.23 12.77 -20.18
CA ASP A 310 -5.26 11.83 -20.62
C ASP A 310 -4.56 10.52 -21.00
N TRP A 311 -5.06 9.39 -20.52
CA TRP A 311 -4.49 8.08 -20.81
C TRP A 311 -4.47 7.75 -22.31
N THR A 312 -5.27 8.47 -23.12
CA THR A 312 -5.44 8.28 -24.56
C THR A 312 -4.43 9.03 -25.42
N GLU A 313 -3.80 10.10 -24.90
CA GLU A 313 -3.04 11.05 -25.70
C GLU A 313 -1.65 10.54 -26.16
N ASP A 314 -1.05 9.58 -25.45
CA ASP A 314 0.29 9.09 -25.78
C ASP A 314 0.33 7.58 -26.03
N SER A 315 1.03 7.17 -27.09
CA SER A 315 1.37 5.76 -27.34
C SER A 315 2.15 5.11 -26.20
N LYS A 316 2.89 5.89 -25.39
CA LYS A 316 3.56 5.42 -24.17
C LYS A 316 2.54 5.11 -23.05
N ASN A 317 1.53 5.96 -22.86
CA ASN A 317 0.49 5.77 -21.88
C ASN A 317 -0.38 4.55 -22.20
N ASN A 318 -0.68 4.32 -23.48
CA ASN A 318 -1.35 3.14 -23.96
C ASN A 318 -0.61 1.83 -23.60
N LYS A 319 0.73 1.84 -23.65
CA LYS A 319 1.53 0.69 -23.23
C LYS A 319 1.58 0.57 -21.71
N LYS A 320 1.64 1.71 -21.03
CA LYS A 320 1.75 1.75 -19.57
C LYS A 320 0.48 1.23 -18.88
N ILE A 321 -0.70 1.63 -19.36
CA ILE A 321 -1.97 1.15 -18.79
C ILE A 321 -2.14 -0.37 -18.94
N ALA A 322 -1.57 -0.96 -19.99
CA ALA A 322 -1.57 -2.42 -20.22
C ALA A 322 -0.74 -3.22 -19.20
N GLU A 323 0.08 -2.54 -18.37
CA GLU A 323 0.76 -3.19 -17.24
C GLU A 323 -0.18 -3.46 -16.04
N ALA A 324 -1.41 -2.92 -16.05
CA ALA A 324 -2.37 -3.18 -15.00
C ALA A 324 -3.12 -4.49 -15.23
N ASP A 325 -3.31 -5.25 -14.17
CA ASP A 325 -4.15 -6.45 -14.18
C ASP A 325 -5.65 -6.09 -14.26
N ILE A 326 -6.01 -4.95 -13.65
CA ILE A 326 -7.39 -4.45 -13.61
C ILE A 326 -7.37 -2.93 -13.84
N ILE A 327 -8.29 -2.46 -14.69
CA ILE A 327 -8.51 -1.05 -14.95
C ILE A 327 -9.85 -0.63 -14.34
N VAL A 328 -9.86 0.47 -13.60
CA VAL A 328 -11.09 1.05 -13.03
C VAL A 328 -11.30 2.42 -13.66
N SER A 329 -12.32 2.57 -14.50
CA SER A 329 -12.75 3.85 -15.05
C SER A 329 -13.76 4.51 -14.12
N CYS A 330 -13.40 5.69 -13.66
CA CYS A 330 -14.23 6.57 -12.83
C CYS A 330 -14.50 7.92 -13.53
N THR A 331 -14.38 7.96 -14.85
CA THR A 331 -14.54 9.19 -15.65
C THR A 331 -15.99 9.53 -15.92
N ALA A 332 -16.84 8.52 -16.03
CA ALA A 332 -18.22 8.65 -16.52
C ALA A 332 -18.28 9.41 -17.85
N HIS A 333 -17.25 9.25 -18.70
CA HIS A 333 -17.12 9.93 -19.98
C HIS A 333 -17.14 8.91 -21.11
N TRP A 334 -18.22 8.93 -21.88
CA TRP A 334 -18.51 7.93 -22.92
C TRP A 334 -17.34 7.68 -23.88
N ASN A 335 -16.72 8.75 -24.41
CA ASN A 335 -15.63 8.59 -25.38
C ASN A 335 -14.41 7.90 -24.78
N THR A 336 -14.05 8.23 -23.54
CA THR A 336 -12.94 7.59 -22.81
C THR A 336 -13.24 6.12 -22.59
N GLU A 337 -14.46 5.80 -22.17
CA GLU A 337 -14.89 4.43 -21.89
C GLU A 337 -14.95 3.57 -23.16
N GLN A 338 -15.42 4.14 -24.29
CA GLN A 338 -15.38 3.45 -25.59
C GLN A 338 -13.95 3.17 -26.07
N GLN A 339 -13.01 4.06 -25.80
CA GLN A 339 -11.61 3.81 -26.13
C GLN A 339 -11.03 2.69 -25.27
N LEU A 340 -11.37 2.60 -23.99
CA LEU A 340 -10.99 1.48 -23.12
C LEU A 340 -11.56 0.14 -23.65
N ILE A 341 -12.83 0.10 -24.02
CA ILE A 341 -13.48 -1.09 -24.62
C ILE A 341 -12.79 -1.47 -25.94
N LYS A 342 -12.52 -0.51 -26.81
CA LYS A 342 -11.79 -0.78 -28.06
C LYS A 342 -10.41 -1.38 -27.80
N ARG A 343 -9.65 -0.83 -26.85
CA ARG A 343 -8.33 -1.34 -26.50
C ARG A 343 -8.40 -2.72 -25.86
N GLN A 344 -9.45 -3.00 -25.11
CA GLN A 344 -9.68 -4.34 -24.55
C GLN A 344 -9.97 -5.37 -25.65
N SER A 345 -10.77 -5.02 -26.65
CA SER A 345 -11.07 -5.89 -27.79
C SER A 345 -9.87 -6.17 -28.73
N GLU A 346 -8.80 -5.37 -28.59
CA GLU A 346 -7.53 -5.59 -29.29
C GLU A 346 -6.55 -6.48 -28.52
N ASP A 347 -7.01 -7.22 -27.51
CA ASP A 347 -6.24 -8.11 -26.59
C ASP A 347 -5.11 -7.37 -25.82
N ILE A 348 -5.27 -6.07 -25.58
CA ILE A 348 -4.23 -5.26 -24.97
C ILE A 348 -4.48 -5.01 -23.47
N LEU A 349 -5.75 -4.99 -23.05
CA LEU A 349 -6.12 -4.68 -21.67
C LEU A 349 -6.82 -5.86 -20.99
N GLY A 350 -6.60 -5.99 -19.66
CA GLY A 350 -7.32 -6.93 -18.81
C GLY A 350 -8.79 -6.54 -18.59
N ALA A 351 -9.39 -7.08 -17.52
CA ALA A 351 -10.76 -6.73 -17.14
C ALA A 351 -10.89 -5.24 -16.79
N ILE A 352 -12.01 -4.63 -17.20
CA ILE A 352 -12.29 -3.21 -16.93
C ILE A 352 -13.51 -3.09 -16.02
N VAL A 353 -13.37 -2.30 -14.98
CA VAL A 353 -14.43 -1.93 -14.03
C VAL A 353 -14.85 -0.49 -14.32
N PHE A 354 -16.11 -0.28 -14.68
CA PHE A 354 -16.69 1.05 -14.91
C PHE A 354 -17.56 1.44 -13.73
N ALA A 355 -17.32 2.62 -13.17
CA ALA A 355 -18.06 3.13 -12.01
C ALA A 355 -18.64 4.53 -12.29
N PHE A 356 -19.95 4.67 -12.19
CA PHE A 356 -20.64 5.94 -12.43
C PHE A 356 -21.93 6.06 -11.61
N VAL A 357 -22.40 7.29 -11.45
CA VAL A 357 -23.63 7.61 -10.72
C VAL A 357 -24.67 8.22 -11.63
N GLU A 358 -25.93 8.01 -11.26
CA GLU A 358 -27.07 8.75 -11.79
C GLU A 358 -27.24 10.12 -11.08
N ALA A 359 -28.24 10.88 -11.51
CA ALA A 359 -28.50 12.19 -10.92
C ALA A 359 -28.66 12.15 -9.41
N HIS A 360 -28.15 13.18 -8.74
CA HIS A 360 -28.13 13.32 -7.28
C HIS A 360 -27.44 12.15 -6.53
N ALA A 361 -26.74 11.27 -7.26
CA ALA A 361 -26.18 10.01 -6.75
C ALA A 361 -27.24 9.10 -6.10
N MET A 362 -28.49 9.17 -6.58
CA MET A 362 -29.60 8.34 -6.10
C MET A 362 -29.53 6.91 -6.61
N ALA A 363 -28.71 6.64 -7.62
CA ALA A 363 -28.26 5.30 -7.99
C ALA A 363 -26.80 5.36 -8.44
N GLY A 364 -26.10 4.27 -8.29
CA GLY A 364 -24.73 4.11 -8.73
C GLY A 364 -24.51 2.72 -9.27
N HIS A 365 -23.75 2.61 -10.35
CA HIS A 365 -23.53 1.38 -11.06
C HIS A 365 -22.04 1.08 -11.16
N VAL A 366 -21.68 -0.18 -10.94
CA VAL A 366 -20.32 -0.69 -11.13
C VAL A 366 -20.42 -1.90 -12.03
N ILE A 367 -19.84 -1.81 -13.22
CA ILE A 367 -19.91 -2.84 -14.25
C ILE A 367 -18.53 -3.41 -14.50
N VAL A 368 -18.39 -4.71 -14.44
CA VAL A 368 -17.19 -5.44 -14.87
C VAL A 368 -17.38 -5.91 -16.30
N ASN A 369 -16.54 -5.42 -17.20
CA ASN A 369 -16.46 -5.92 -18.56
C ASN A 369 -15.24 -6.82 -18.67
N GLN A 370 -15.47 -8.11 -18.81
CA GLN A 370 -14.40 -9.09 -19.08
C GLN A 370 -13.92 -8.96 -20.53
N VAL A 371 -12.74 -9.50 -20.81
CA VAL A 371 -12.23 -9.58 -22.19
C VAL A 371 -13.25 -10.30 -23.06
N ASP A 372 -13.41 -9.84 -24.30
CA ASP A 372 -14.41 -10.32 -25.28
C ASP A 372 -15.88 -10.19 -24.88
N SER A 373 -16.18 -9.45 -23.83
CA SER A 373 -17.54 -9.20 -23.39
C SER A 373 -18.08 -7.87 -23.93
N ASN A 374 -19.36 -7.85 -24.27
CA ASN A 374 -20.08 -6.64 -24.65
C ASN A 374 -20.95 -6.10 -23.49
N ALA A 375 -20.64 -6.44 -22.27
CA ALA A 375 -21.45 -6.13 -21.10
C ALA A 375 -21.62 -4.61 -20.91
N PHE A 376 -20.55 -3.83 -20.97
CA PHE A 376 -20.61 -2.38 -20.83
C PHE A 376 -21.48 -1.72 -21.92
N ASN A 377 -21.28 -2.08 -23.19
CA ASN A 377 -22.06 -1.52 -24.29
C ASN A 377 -23.54 -1.91 -24.21
N SER A 378 -23.84 -3.10 -23.71
CA SER A 378 -25.23 -3.54 -23.52
C SER A 378 -26.00 -2.75 -22.45
N TRP A 379 -25.28 -2.07 -21.55
CA TRP A 379 -25.84 -1.18 -20.53
C TRP A 379 -26.21 0.20 -21.07
N HIS A 380 -25.68 0.56 -22.24
CA HIS A 380 -25.82 1.87 -22.85
C HIS A 380 -26.54 1.81 -24.19
N ILE A 381 -27.06 2.96 -24.61
CA ILE A 381 -27.55 3.15 -25.96
C ILE A 381 -26.34 3.42 -26.86
N THR A 382 -26.12 2.55 -27.83
CA THR A 382 -24.93 2.60 -28.71
C THR A 382 -25.22 3.27 -30.08
N GLU A 383 -26.49 3.48 -30.42
CA GLU A 383 -26.90 4.06 -31.71
C GLU A 383 -27.98 5.14 -31.55
N GLY A 384 -28.05 6.05 -32.51
CA GLY A 384 -29.06 7.07 -32.55
C GLY A 384 -28.73 8.37 -31.80
N LYS A 385 -29.75 9.16 -31.45
CA LYS A 385 -29.55 10.51 -30.88
C LYS A 385 -29.06 10.51 -29.42
N ASN A 386 -29.23 9.42 -28.69
CA ASN A 386 -28.94 9.33 -27.27
C ASN A 386 -27.76 8.39 -26.98
N ILE A 387 -26.78 8.35 -27.88
CA ILE A 387 -25.58 7.52 -27.71
C ILE A 387 -24.92 7.83 -26.34
N GLY A 388 -24.54 6.77 -25.61
CA GLY A 388 -23.93 6.87 -24.30
C GLY A 388 -24.90 7.05 -23.12
N ALA A 389 -26.20 7.25 -23.38
CA ALA A 389 -27.19 7.24 -22.32
C ALA A 389 -27.42 5.81 -21.78
N LEU A 390 -27.80 5.72 -20.51
CA LEU A 390 -28.14 4.45 -19.90
C LEU A 390 -29.38 3.83 -20.53
N LYS A 391 -29.31 2.56 -20.87
CA LYS A 391 -30.44 1.79 -21.37
C LYS A 391 -31.45 1.48 -20.25
N TYR A 392 -30.91 1.23 -19.05
CA TYR A 392 -31.65 0.89 -17.84
C TYR A 392 -31.33 1.87 -16.71
N PRO A 393 -31.66 3.17 -16.80
CA PRO A 393 -31.50 4.08 -15.68
C PRO A 393 -32.45 3.67 -14.53
N ALA A 394 -31.97 3.66 -13.29
CA ALA A 394 -32.77 3.31 -12.13
C ALA A 394 -33.70 4.47 -11.73
N THR A 395 -33.30 5.70 -12.00
CA THR A 395 -34.04 6.91 -11.64
C THR A 395 -34.62 7.62 -12.87
N TYR A 396 -35.76 8.25 -12.67
CA TYR A 396 -36.43 9.13 -13.66
C TYR A 396 -36.61 10.53 -13.08
N TRP A 397 -36.31 11.53 -13.86
CA TRP A 397 -36.42 12.93 -13.48
C TRP A 397 -37.24 13.70 -14.53
N LYS A 398 -38.27 14.39 -14.07
CA LYS A 398 -39.11 15.21 -14.96
C LYS A 398 -38.36 16.43 -15.48
N GLU A 399 -37.49 17.01 -14.64
CA GLU A 399 -36.72 18.21 -14.96
C GLU A 399 -35.23 17.87 -15.13
N ASN A 400 -34.48 18.76 -15.80
CA ASN A 400 -33.03 18.63 -15.90
C ASN A 400 -32.40 18.83 -14.52
N THR A 401 -31.74 17.80 -14.02
CA THR A 401 -31.08 17.81 -12.73
C THR A 401 -29.71 18.50 -12.76
N ARG A 402 -29.11 18.69 -13.95
CA ARG A 402 -27.84 19.40 -14.08
C ARG A 402 -28.04 20.89 -13.85
N LYS A 403 -27.13 21.48 -13.08
CA LYS A 403 -27.10 22.93 -12.83
C LYS A 403 -25.91 23.55 -13.55
N ARG A 404 -26.14 24.74 -14.14
CA ARG A 404 -25.11 25.51 -14.81
C ARG A 404 -24.37 26.40 -13.84
N ILE A 405 -23.05 26.49 -13.99
CA ILE A 405 -22.22 27.44 -13.26
C ILE A 405 -22.15 28.72 -14.10
N ALA A 406 -22.65 29.81 -13.55
CA ALA A 406 -22.77 31.08 -14.27
C ALA A 406 -21.44 31.64 -14.81
N ALA A 407 -20.31 31.30 -14.17
CA ALA A 407 -18.99 31.83 -14.50
C ALA A 407 -18.18 30.98 -15.49
N CYS A 408 -18.54 29.70 -15.73
CA CYS A 408 -17.66 28.75 -16.42
C CYS A 408 -18.29 27.98 -17.57
N ALA A 409 -19.52 28.26 -17.97
CA ALA A 409 -20.28 27.47 -18.96
C ALA A 409 -20.36 25.96 -18.68
N GLY A 410 -19.88 25.50 -17.51
CA GLY A 410 -19.87 24.10 -17.08
C GLY A 410 -21.22 23.71 -16.45
N GLU A 411 -21.55 22.42 -16.58
CA GLU A 411 -22.70 21.82 -15.90
C GLU A 411 -22.22 20.85 -14.84
N PHE A 412 -22.93 20.74 -13.73
CA PHE A 412 -22.62 19.79 -12.66
C PHE A 412 -23.88 19.14 -12.11
N GLN A 413 -23.74 17.94 -11.55
CA GLN A 413 -24.78 17.30 -10.77
C GLN A 413 -24.63 17.71 -9.30
N PRO A 414 -25.71 18.22 -8.67
CA PRO A 414 -25.68 18.61 -7.27
C PRO A 414 -25.82 17.38 -6.34
N TYR A 415 -24.72 16.84 -5.91
CA TYR A 415 -24.68 15.79 -4.89
C TYR A 415 -23.51 15.98 -3.93
N GLY A 416 -23.67 15.54 -2.70
CA GLY A 416 -22.64 15.58 -1.65
C GLY A 416 -21.81 14.29 -1.57
N ALA A 417 -20.93 14.23 -0.57
CA ALA A 417 -20.05 13.08 -0.35
C ALA A 417 -20.81 11.83 0.13
N ILE A 418 -21.83 11.98 0.98
CA ILE A 418 -22.52 10.84 1.60
C ILE A 418 -23.19 9.92 0.58
N PRO A 419 -23.99 10.40 -0.39
CA PRO A 419 -24.57 9.51 -1.41
C PRO A 419 -23.51 8.76 -2.24
N LEU A 420 -22.32 9.36 -2.45
CA LEU A 420 -21.23 8.72 -3.18
C LEU A 420 -20.54 7.60 -2.39
N THR A 421 -20.61 7.62 -1.08
CA THR A 421 -19.88 6.65 -0.23
C THR A 421 -20.29 5.21 -0.55
N ASN A 422 -21.55 4.98 -0.88
CA ASN A 422 -22.03 3.66 -1.28
C ASN A 422 -21.37 3.19 -2.59
N LEU A 423 -21.25 4.07 -3.58
CA LEU A 423 -20.57 3.74 -4.83
C LEU A 423 -19.07 3.51 -4.61
N HIS A 424 -18.43 4.31 -3.77
CA HIS A 424 -17.01 4.11 -3.44
C HIS A 424 -16.75 2.71 -2.88
N ALA A 425 -17.53 2.32 -1.86
CA ALA A 425 -17.43 1.01 -1.24
C ALA A 425 -17.77 -0.12 -2.23
N LEU A 426 -18.81 0.08 -3.03
CA LEU A 426 -19.26 -0.88 -4.03
C LEU A 426 -18.20 -1.10 -5.10
N THR A 427 -17.59 -0.02 -5.62
CA THR A 427 -16.52 -0.11 -6.62
C THR A 427 -15.31 -0.85 -6.08
N ALA A 428 -14.86 -0.50 -4.86
CA ALA A 428 -13.74 -1.19 -4.24
C ALA A 428 -14.05 -2.68 -4.00
N ARG A 429 -15.26 -3.01 -3.52
CA ARG A 429 -15.74 -4.38 -3.36
C ARG A 429 -15.73 -5.13 -4.69
N THR A 430 -16.24 -4.53 -5.77
CA THR A 430 -16.28 -5.13 -7.11
C THR A 430 -14.89 -5.51 -7.61
N VAL A 431 -13.88 -4.65 -7.41
CA VAL A 431 -12.49 -4.96 -7.75
C VAL A 431 -11.99 -6.16 -6.94
N ILE A 432 -12.29 -6.24 -5.66
CA ILE A 432 -11.89 -7.39 -4.82
C ILE A 432 -12.62 -8.67 -5.26
N ASP A 433 -13.91 -8.58 -5.57
CA ASP A 433 -14.70 -9.72 -6.05
C ASP A 433 -14.16 -10.24 -7.39
N LEU A 434 -13.72 -9.35 -8.27
CA LEU A 434 -13.05 -9.69 -9.53
C LEU A 434 -11.71 -10.40 -9.28
N ILE A 435 -10.85 -9.85 -8.40
CA ILE A 435 -9.57 -10.48 -8.00
C ILE A 435 -9.80 -11.87 -7.42
N MET A 436 -10.86 -12.04 -6.65
CA MET A 436 -11.20 -13.32 -6.02
C MET A 436 -11.92 -14.30 -6.96
N ASP A 437 -12.19 -13.88 -8.20
CA ASP A 437 -12.92 -14.65 -9.22
C ASP A 437 -14.28 -15.20 -8.73
N ARG A 438 -15.04 -14.36 -8.00
CA ARG A 438 -16.32 -14.78 -7.43
C ARG A 438 -17.41 -15.04 -8.46
N PHE A 439 -17.23 -14.57 -9.68
CA PHE A 439 -18.17 -14.74 -10.78
C PHE A 439 -17.63 -15.59 -11.95
N SER A 440 -16.60 -16.42 -11.69
CA SER A 440 -16.06 -17.40 -12.65
C SER A 440 -15.76 -16.78 -14.02
N ASN A 441 -15.02 -15.67 -14.04
CA ASN A 441 -14.66 -14.90 -15.23
C ASN A 441 -15.85 -14.37 -16.07
N LYS A 442 -17.06 -14.32 -15.52
CA LYS A 442 -18.20 -13.69 -16.18
C LYS A 442 -18.19 -12.17 -15.96
N SER A 443 -18.77 -11.45 -16.91
CA SER A 443 -19.08 -10.03 -16.67
C SER A 443 -20.26 -9.92 -15.71
N PHE A 444 -20.14 -9.02 -14.75
CA PHE A 444 -21.16 -8.79 -13.73
C PHE A 444 -21.26 -7.30 -13.36
N ALA A 445 -22.31 -6.94 -12.67
CA ALA A 445 -22.47 -5.58 -12.18
C ALA A 445 -23.09 -5.56 -10.78
N TYR A 446 -22.83 -4.48 -10.07
CA TYR A 446 -23.59 -4.11 -8.88
C TYR A 446 -24.23 -2.75 -9.09
N SER A 447 -25.50 -2.63 -8.75
CA SER A 447 -26.22 -1.37 -8.72
C SER A 447 -26.62 -1.04 -7.29
N TYR A 448 -26.13 0.08 -6.77
CA TYR A 448 -26.65 0.66 -5.55
C TYR A 448 -27.88 1.52 -5.90
N ILE A 449 -28.96 1.34 -5.16
CA ILE A 449 -30.19 2.09 -5.29
C ILE A 449 -30.42 2.85 -3.98
N GLY A 450 -30.55 4.16 -4.06
CA GLY A 450 -30.77 5.04 -2.91
C GLY A 450 -32.17 4.89 -2.32
N ARG A 451 -32.52 5.75 -1.38
CA ARG A 451 -33.81 5.69 -0.69
C ARG A 451 -34.93 6.33 -1.49
N GLU A 452 -36.06 5.65 -1.62
CA GLU A 452 -37.24 6.16 -2.31
C GLU A 452 -37.71 7.51 -1.72
N ALA A 453 -37.72 7.64 -0.39
CA ALA A 453 -38.15 8.89 0.25
C ALA A 453 -37.30 10.09 -0.17
N GLU A 454 -35.95 9.93 -0.23
CA GLU A 454 -35.05 10.99 -0.68
C GLU A 454 -35.23 11.27 -2.18
N LEU A 455 -35.45 10.22 -2.98
CA LEU A 455 -35.73 10.37 -4.43
C LEU A 455 -36.97 11.19 -4.67
N LEU A 456 -38.05 10.91 -3.94
CA LEU A 456 -39.32 11.64 -4.06
C LEU A 456 -39.21 13.09 -3.57
N GLU A 457 -38.50 13.36 -2.47
CA GLU A 457 -38.20 14.71 -1.98
C GLU A 457 -37.45 15.56 -3.00
N LEU A 458 -36.54 14.94 -3.76
CA LEU A 458 -35.80 15.59 -4.85
C LEU A 458 -36.63 15.74 -6.14
N GLY A 459 -37.83 15.20 -6.21
CA GLY A 459 -38.72 15.26 -7.38
C GLY A 459 -38.46 14.19 -8.45
N GLY A 460 -37.74 13.12 -8.05
CA GLY A 460 -37.48 11.95 -8.91
C GLY A 460 -38.45 10.79 -8.61
N ASN A 461 -38.43 9.77 -9.44
CA ASN A 461 -39.16 8.52 -9.31
C ASN A 461 -38.29 7.35 -9.77
N TRP A 462 -38.65 6.11 -9.43
CA TRP A 462 -38.07 4.94 -10.06
C TRP A 462 -38.43 4.91 -11.55
N ASN A 463 -37.48 4.48 -12.37
CA ASN A 463 -37.66 4.44 -13.83
C ASN A 463 -38.36 3.14 -14.25
N ASP A 464 -39.41 3.29 -15.12
CA ASP A 464 -40.16 2.13 -15.62
C ASP A 464 -39.30 1.12 -16.38
N LYS A 465 -38.26 1.58 -17.09
CA LYS A 465 -37.32 0.66 -17.78
C LYS A 465 -36.53 -0.20 -16.81
N TRP A 466 -36.11 0.39 -15.69
CA TRP A 466 -35.47 -0.35 -14.62
C TRP A 466 -36.40 -1.39 -13.99
N ILE A 467 -37.62 -0.94 -13.66
CA ILE A 467 -38.65 -1.78 -13.04
C ILE A 467 -38.98 -2.97 -13.94
N ALA A 468 -39.13 -2.72 -15.25
CA ALA A 468 -39.44 -3.76 -16.23
C ALA A 468 -38.31 -4.81 -16.36
N GLN A 469 -37.03 -4.39 -16.27
CA GLN A 469 -35.89 -5.27 -16.46
C GLN A 469 -35.49 -5.95 -15.15
N PHE A 470 -35.43 -5.20 -14.05
CA PHE A 470 -34.84 -5.67 -12.79
C PHE A 470 -35.84 -5.70 -11.62
N GLY A 471 -37.10 -5.33 -11.84
CA GLY A 471 -38.13 -5.25 -10.82
C GLY A 471 -38.08 -3.96 -9.99
N ASN A 472 -39.16 -3.72 -9.26
CA ASN A 472 -39.30 -2.53 -8.42
C ASN A 472 -38.28 -2.56 -7.24
N PRO A 473 -37.46 -1.52 -7.04
CA PRO A 473 -36.55 -1.41 -5.92
C PRO A 473 -37.26 -1.25 -4.55
N GLY A 474 -38.57 -1.02 -4.51
CA GLY A 474 -39.32 -0.78 -3.29
C GLY A 474 -38.87 0.50 -2.60
N LYS A 475 -38.57 0.41 -1.30
CA LYS A 475 -38.07 1.55 -0.51
C LYS A 475 -36.64 1.95 -0.83
N GLY A 476 -35.95 1.19 -1.68
CA GLY A 476 -34.54 1.39 -1.99
C GLY A 476 -33.58 1.02 -0.87
N ASP A 477 -32.46 1.72 -0.79
CA ASP A 477 -31.33 1.49 0.15
C ASP A 477 -30.79 0.05 0.06
N CYS A 478 -30.59 -0.40 -1.19
CA CYS A 478 -30.18 -1.77 -1.47
C CYS A 478 -29.12 -1.85 -2.57
N ILE A 479 -28.40 -2.97 -2.60
CA ILE A 479 -27.49 -3.33 -3.67
C ILE A 479 -28.10 -4.49 -4.44
N ILE A 480 -28.15 -4.34 -5.77
CA ILE A 480 -28.68 -5.35 -6.68
C ILE A 480 -27.51 -5.95 -7.45
N PRO A 481 -27.16 -7.23 -7.21
CA PRO A 481 -26.18 -7.93 -8.00
C PRO A 481 -26.79 -8.36 -9.35
N LEU A 482 -26.01 -8.21 -10.41
CA LEU A 482 -26.41 -8.51 -11.77
C LEU A 482 -25.32 -9.31 -12.47
N ILE A 483 -25.72 -10.22 -13.35
CA ILE A 483 -24.81 -11.00 -14.19
C ILE A 483 -25.15 -10.77 -15.67
N PHE A 484 -24.14 -10.76 -16.52
CA PHE A 484 -24.30 -10.63 -17.97
C PHE A 484 -24.15 -12.00 -18.63
N GLU A 485 -25.26 -12.55 -19.10
CA GLU A 485 -25.33 -13.83 -19.78
C GLU A 485 -26.24 -13.75 -21.01
N ASN A 486 -25.93 -14.54 -22.05
CA ASN A 486 -26.72 -14.60 -23.28
C ASN A 486 -27.04 -13.21 -23.89
N SER A 487 -26.05 -12.29 -23.81
CA SER A 487 -26.19 -10.90 -24.28
C SER A 487 -27.24 -10.07 -23.54
N ASN A 488 -27.61 -10.46 -22.32
CA ASN A 488 -28.59 -9.75 -21.50
C ASN A 488 -28.12 -9.64 -20.03
N TRP A 489 -28.67 -8.64 -19.32
CA TRP A 489 -28.45 -8.43 -17.89
C TRP A 489 -29.58 -9.06 -17.08
N GLU A 490 -29.24 -9.89 -16.11
CA GLU A 490 -30.16 -10.56 -15.22
C GLU A 490 -29.77 -10.37 -13.76
N LYS A 491 -30.72 -10.47 -12.83
CA LYS A 491 -30.40 -10.49 -11.41
C LYS A 491 -29.61 -11.75 -11.09
N SER A 492 -28.59 -11.60 -10.27
CA SER A 492 -27.82 -12.73 -9.72
C SER A 492 -28.35 -13.07 -8.34
N ASP A 493 -28.46 -14.35 -8.05
CA ASP A 493 -28.77 -14.87 -6.71
C ASP A 493 -27.52 -14.93 -5.80
N ALA A 494 -26.40 -14.38 -6.23
CA ALA A 494 -25.09 -14.47 -5.57
C ALA A 494 -24.89 -13.40 -4.48
#